data_8a40e7ab8b6c07a1f2701215472ee79b
#
_entry.id   8a40e7ab8b6c07a1f2701215472ee79b
#
_cell.length_a   1.000
_cell.length_b   1.000
_cell.length_c   1.000
_cell.angle_alpha   90.00
_cell.angle_beta   90.00
_cell.angle_gamma   90.00
#
_symmetry.space_group_name_H-M   'P 1'
#
loop_
_entity.id
_entity.type
_entity.pdbx_description
1 polymer ?
#
loop_
_entity_poly.entity_id
_entity_poly.type
_entity_poly.pdbx_seq_one_letter_code
_entity_poly.pdbx_strand_id
1 'polypeptide(L)'
;MARLSVDYENAGRTIARDFIGLSYESAVVAANDFFTADNRTLLRLLRTLGSEGVLRTGGNTSERTLWRTQDSRTPRENFVITPSAIDRLAGFLRALGWRLIYGLNLAAGTAEEAAAEAAYVARAAGPLFLAFQIGNEPDGFGLWSGVRPKTYDLAAFLDEWRRFHAAIQAAVPEARFAGPDVAAETEWVARFAHVAPTDLEMLTRHYYADGPASNPAVTLGKLMHSAGEIAPVLAEMAAIGTGHRLPWRIAETNSVYAGGRPGVSDTLGAALWGTELMFQIAAAGGAGINFHAGEDKIYTPISHGRGGGLTARPLYYGMLMFAQAPGDLVPARLDSGEATLAATFAAYAVRAADGALRLVLINKDAHSVLARIEPGRRFAKGKVSRLTAPALDATVGVRFAGAAVDDYGGWAPVARESAQFDGGAIVLDMPGASAALVALPA
;
A
#
# COMPACT_ATOMS: atom_id res chain seq x y z
N MET A 1 22.16 4.33 -22.52
CA MET A 1 22.60 5.05 -21.30
C MET A 1 21.47 5.97 -20.86
N ALA A 2 20.99 5.83 -19.61
CA ALA A 2 19.99 6.72 -19.05
C ALA A 2 20.65 7.93 -18.37
N ARG A 3 20.02 9.10 -18.45
CA ARG A 3 20.46 10.33 -17.77
C ARG A 3 19.40 10.80 -16.81
N LEU A 4 19.74 11.00 -15.54
CA LEU A 4 18.87 11.53 -14.51
C LEU A 4 19.38 12.90 -14.07
N SER A 5 18.58 13.95 -14.23
CA SER A 5 18.86 15.29 -13.72
C SER A 5 17.92 15.59 -12.56
N VAL A 6 18.46 15.98 -11.42
CA VAL A 6 17.70 16.25 -10.19
C VAL A 6 17.72 17.75 -9.91
N ASP A 7 16.56 18.32 -9.68
CA ASP A 7 16.40 19.70 -9.22
C ASP A 7 16.38 19.72 -7.67
N TYR A 8 17.57 19.61 -7.08
CA TYR A 8 17.73 19.45 -5.62
C TYR A 8 17.15 20.60 -4.80
N GLU A 9 17.20 21.83 -5.31
CA GLU A 9 16.77 23.01 -4.54
C GLU A 9 15.25 23.13 -4.47
N ASN A 10 14.53 22.60 -5.45
CA ASN A 10 13.07 22.65 -5.47
C ASN A 10 12.47 21.43 -4.78
N ALA A 11 11.95 21.63 -3.56
CA ALA A 11 11.20 20.59 -2.88
C ALA A 11 9.82 20.40 -3.55
N GLY A 12 9.50 19.16 -3.83
CA GLY A 12 8.16 18.74 -4.23
C GLY A 12 7.27 18.41 -3.03
N ARG A 13 6.55 17.31 -3.11
CA ARG A 13 5.64 16.86 -2.05
C ARG A 13 6.35 16.04 -0.99
N THR A 14 6.01 16.26 0.27
CA THR A 14 6.47 15.44 1.38
C THR A 14 5.78 14.08 1.33
N ILE A 15 6.55 13.00 1.39
CA ILE A 15 6.03 11.66 1.59
C ILE A 15 5.56 11.56 3.04
N ALA A 16 4.28 11.24 3.26
CA ALA A 16 3.74 11.10 4.61
C ALA A 16 4.47 9.99 5.39
N ARG A 17 4.67 10.18 6.68
CA ARG A 17 5.37 9.21 7.52
C ARG A 17 4.63 7.87 7.61
N ASP A 18 3.30 7.91 7.57
CA ASP A 18 2.40 6.77 7.57
C ASP A 18 1.92 6.38 6.15
N PHE A 19 2.72 6.74 5.13
CA PHE A 19 2.41 6.46 3.74
C PHE A 19 2.22 4.96 3.49
N ILE A 20 3.12 4.13 4.04
CA ILE A 20 3.07 2.67 3.91
C ILE A 20 1.93 2.10 4.74
N GLY A 21 1.17 1.20 4.15
CA GLY A 21 0.13 0.45 4.83
C GLY A 21 -0.06 -0.96 4.30
N LEU A 22 -0.78 -1.72 5.08
CA LEU A 22 -1.30 -3.03 4.69
C LEU A 22 -2.82 -3.07 4.85
N SER A 23 -3.47 -3.77 3.95
CA SER A 23 -4.91 -4.07 4.00
C SER A 23 -5.10 -5.57 4.25
N TYR A 24 -5.97 -5.90 5.17
CA TYR A 24 -6.35 -7.28 5.48
C TYR A 24 -7.86 -7.43 5.49
N GLU A 25 -8.31 -8.63 5.14
CA GLU A 25 -9.71 -9.03 5.25
C GLU A 25 -10.22 -8.93 6.69
N SER A 26 -11.48 -8.52 6.90
CA SER A 26 -12.12 -8.52 8.22
C SER A 26 -12.13 -9.91 8.87
N ALA A 27 -12.15 -10.98 8.06
CA ALA A 27 -12.00 -12.35 8.53
C ALA A 27 -10.71 -12.58 9.31
N VAL A 28 -9.62 -11.88 9.01
CA VAL A 28 -8.34 -11.99 9.74
C VAL A 28 -8.46 -11.38 11.13
N VAL A 29 -9.28 -10.33 11.31
CA VAL A 29 -9.59 -9.77 12.64
C VAL A 29 -10.42 -10.77 13.46
N ALA A 30 -11.36 -11.45 12.81
CA ALA A 30 -12.17 -12.48 13.46
C ALA A 30 -11.33 -13.71 13.89
N ALA A 31 -10.25 -14.01 13.15
CA ALA A 31 -9.28 -15.06 13.53
C ALA A 31 -8.46 -14.61 14.74
N ASN A 32 -8.46 -15.44 15.79
CA ASN A 32 -8.13 -15.00 17.15
C ASN A 32 -6.64 -14.78 17.44
N ASP A 33 -5.70 -15.05 16.53
CA ASP A 33 -4.28 -15.18 16.86
C ASP A 33 -3.33 -14.34 15.96
N PHE A 34 -3.82 -13.76 14.88
CA PHE A 34 -2.97 -13.02 13.94
C PHE A 34 -2.60 -11.62 14.45
N PHE A 35 -3.61 -10.77 14.75
CA PHE A 35 -3.39 -9.43 15.28
C PHE A 35 -3.36 -9.45 16.82
N THR A 36 -2.26 -9.92 17.38
CA THR A 36 -2.04 -9.91 18.83
C THR A 36 -0.68 -9.28 19.16
N ALA A 37 -0.57 -8.69 20.37
CA ALA A 37 0.70 -8.16 20.85
C ALA A 37 1.79 -9.27 21.04
N ASP A 38 1.39 -10.53 21.06
CA ASP A 38 2.29 -11.69 21.16
C ASP A 38 2.85 -12.12 19.80
N ASN A 39 2.26 -11.67 18.69
CA ASN A 39 2.81 -11.92 17.35
C ASN A 39 4.03 -11.02 17.09
N ARG A 40 5.14 -11.34 17.79
CA ARG A 40 6.36 -10.53 17.79
C ARG A 40 7.02 -10.45 16.42
N THR A 41 6.93 -11.50 15.62
CA THR A 41 7.48 -11.51 14.26
C THR A 41 6.74 -10.53 13.36
N LEU A 42 5.39 -10.54 13.37
CA LEU A 42 4.59 -9.56 12.62
C LEU A 42 4.90 -8.12 13.06
N LEU A 43 4.92 -7.88 14.37
CA LEU A 43 5.28 -6.57 14.93
C LEU A 43 6.65 -6.10 14.43
N ARG A 44 7.65 -6.98 14.41
CA ARG A 44 8.99 -6.63 13.95
C ARG A 44 9.06 -6.39 12.46
N LEU A 45 8.38 -7.22 11.65
CA LEU A 45 8.25 -7.00 10.21
C LEU A 45 7.64 -5.63 9.91
N LEU A 46 6.53 -5.27 10.56
CA LEU A 46 5.87 -3.99 10.30
C LEU A 46 6.69 -2.80 10.80
N ARG A 47 7.31 -2.89 11.97
CA ARG A 47 8.22 -1.85 12.49
C ARG A 47 9.45 -1.64 11.62
N THR A 48 9.94 -2.69 10.94
CA THR A 48 11.06 -2.60 9.98
C THR A 48 10.67 -1.78 8.75
N LEU A 49 9.39 -1.75 8.38
CA LEU A 49 8.86 -0.86 7.33
C LEU A 49 8.67 0.58 7.81
N GLY A 50 8.47 0.80 9.11
CA GLY A 50 8.32 2.13 9.69
C GLY A 50 7.67 2.09 11.07
N SER A 51 7.99 3.10 11.89
CA SER A 51 7.34 3.32 13.19
C SER A 51 5.90 3.83 13.06
N GLU A 52 5.56 4.41 11.92
CA GLU A 52 4.24 4.93 11.57
C GLU A 52 3.77 4.22 10.29
N GLY A 53 2.49 3.99 10.17
CA GLY A 53 1.86 3.35 9.03
C GLY A 53 0.36 3.22 9.23
N VAL A 54 -0.33 2.66 8.26
CA VAL A 54 -1.78 2.46 8.32
C VAL A 54 -2.12 0.99 8.11
N LEU A 55 -2.76 0.38 9.10
CA LEU A 55 -3.43 -0.89 8.94
C LEU A 55 -4.88 -0.62 8.51
N ARG A 56 -5.29 -1.17 7.39
CA ARG A 56 -6.69 -1.19 6.97
C ARG A 56 -7.23 -2.59 7.16
N THR A 57 -8.36 -2.72 7.81
CA THR A 57 -9.14 -3.96 7.89
C THR A 57 -10.45 -3.77 7.15
N GLY A 58 -10.84 -4.73 6.31
CA GLY A 58 -12.01 -4.60 5.43
C GLY A 58 -12.04 -5.75 4.43
N GLY A 59 -11.92 -5.43 3.14
CA GLY A 59 -11.93 -6.42 2.07
C GLY A 59 -13.29 -7.07 1.87
N ASN A 60 -13.36 -8.03 0.94
CA ASN A 60 -14.62 -8.69 0.58
C ASN A 60 -15.29 -9.43 1.73
N THR A 61 -14.54 -9.82 2.76
CA THR A 61 -15.12 -10.48 3.92
C THR A 61 -15.80 -9.52 4.89
N SER A 62 -15.57 -8.20 4.79
CA SER A 62 -16.30 -7.23 5.61
C SER A 62 -17.80 -7.36 5.40
N GLU A 63 -18.22 -7.62 4.16
CA GLU A 63 -19.63 -7.73 3.78
C GLU A 63 -20.32 -9.01 4.32
N ARG A 64 -19.57 -9.91 4.93
CA ARG A 64 -20.04 -11.15 5.58
C ARG A 64 -19.60 -11.27 7.03
N THR A 65 -19.02 -10.22 7.61
CA THR A 65 -18.56 -10.20 8.99
C THR A 65 -19.63 -9.57 9.87
N LEU A 66 -20.03 -10.28 10.91
CA LEU A 66 -21.08 -9.86 11.84
C LEU A 66 -20.47 -9.45 13.18
N TRP A 67 -20.93 -8.33 13.72
CA TRP A 67 -20.63 -7.92 15.08
C TRP A 67 -21.47 -8.69 16.09
N ARG A 68 -20.85 -9.26 17.10
CA ARG A 68 -21.54 -9.96 18.18
C ARG A 68 -20.87 -9.68 19.53
N THR A 69 -21.67 -9.30 20.52
CA THR A 69 -21.19 -9.04 21.89
C THR A 69 -21.05 -10.31 22.74
N GLN A 70 -21.64 -11.42 22.30
CA GLN A 70 -21.60 -12.71 22.94
C GLN A 70 -21.34 -13.82 21.92
N ASP A 71 -20.74 -14.93 22.37
CA ASP A 71 -20.60 -16.11 21.52
C ASP A 71 -21.97 -16.63 21.09
N SER A 72 -22.25 -16.48 19.79
CA SER A 72 -23.48 -16.96 19.16
C SER A 72 -23.14 -17.92 18.04
N ARG A 73 -24.02 -18.90 17.78
CA ARG A 73 -23.89 -19.77 16.61
C ARG A 73 -23.94 -18.92 15.36
N THR A 74 -22.86 -18.97 14.59
CA THR A 74 -22.72 -18.24 13.33
C THR A 74 -23.10 -19.15 12.16
N PRO A 75 -23.82 -18.66 11.15
CA PRO A 75 -23.94 -19.36 9.86
C PRO A 75 -22.55 -19.67 9.32
N ARG A 76 -22.37 -20.85 8.70
CA ARG A 76 -21.06 -21.33 8.22
C ARG A 76 -20.35 -20.44 7.23
N GLU A 77 -21.09 -19.49 6.62
CA GLU A 77 -20.60 -18.60 5.58
C GLU A 77 -20.17 -17.22 6.08
N ASN A 78 -20.39 -16.93 7.38
CA ASN A 78 -20.11 -15.64 8.00
C ASN A 78 -18.95 -15.73 8.98
N PHE A 79 -18.26 -14.61 9.14
CA PHE A 79 -17.26 -14.38 10.18
C PHE A 79 -17.88 -13.62 11.34
N VAL A 80 -17.34 -13.74 12.54
CA VAL A 80 -17.81 -13.01 13.71
C VAL A 80 -16.67 -12.26 14.34
N ILE A 81 -16.84 -10.95 14.47
CA ILE A 81 -15.98 -10.10 15.27
C ILE A 81 -16.65 -9.84 16.61
N THR A 82 -15.90 -10.05 17.67
CA THR A 82 -16.34 -9.86 19.07
C THR A 82 -15.53 -8.74 19.74
N PRO A 83 -15.99 -8.21 20.88
CA PRO A 83 -15.18 -7.30 21.71
C PRO A 83 -13.77 -7.80 21.95
N SER A 84 -13.61 -9.07 22.25
CA SER A 84 -12.31 -9.71 22.48
C SER A 84 -11.39 -9.69 21.24
N ALA A 85 -11.94 -9.83 20.02
CA ALA A 85 -11.18 -9.69 18.78
C ALA A 85 -10.66 -8.26 18.58
N ILE A 86 -11.52 -7.26 18.86
CA ILE A 86 -11.14 -5.84 18.79
C ILE A 86 -10.12 -5.49 19.88
N ASP A 87 -10.24 -6.03 21.09
CA ASP A 87 -9.26 -5.77 22.16
C ASP A 87 -7.87 -6.31 21.79
N ARG A 88 -7.80 -7.47 21.13
CA ARG A 88 -6.53 -8.02 20.60
C ARG A 88 -5.95 -7.13 19.50
N LEU A 89 -6.76 -6.74 18.52
CA LEU A 89 -6.36 -5.80 17.47
C LEU A 89 -5.84 -4.47 18.06
N ALA A 90 -6.57 -3.91 19.03
CA ALA A 90 -6.16 -2.68 19.71
C ALA A 90 -4.86 -2.87 20.50
N GLY A 91 -4.67 -4.02 21.16
CA GLY A 91 -3.42 -4.40 21.82
C GLY A 91 -2.24 -4.49 20.83
N PHE A 92 -2.48 -5.10 19.67
CA PHE A 92 -1.52 -5.16 18.57
C PHE A 92 -1.14 -3.77 18.05
N LEU A 93 -2.12 -2.90 17.77
CA LEU A 93 -1.89 -1.53 17.31
C LEU A 93 -1.10 -0.70 18.33
N ARG A 94 -1.42 -0.80 19.61
CA ARG A 94 -0.63 -0.14 20.68
C ARG A 94 0.82 -0.61 20.71
N ALA A 95 1.04 -1.92 20.51
CA ALA A 95 2.38 -2.46 20.41
C ALA A 95 3.10 -2.01 19.13
N LEU A 96 2.39 -1.85 18.01
CA LEU A 96 2.96 -1.50 16.70
C LEU A 96 3.21 0.01 16.55
N GLY A 97 2.24 0.84 16.93
CA GLY A 97 2.23 2.30 16.72
C GLY A 97 1.54 2.75 15.41
N TRP A 98 0.99 1.83 14.60
CA TRP A 98 0.28 2.17 13.37
C TRP A 98 -1.17 2.56 13.63
N ARG A 99 -1.71 3.41 12.73
CA ARG A 99 -3.12 3.84 12.77
C ARG A 99 -4.03 2.85 12.07
N LEU A 100 -5.34 2.88 12.40
CA LEU A 100 -6.35 1.94 11.90
C LEU A 100 -7.38 2.64 11.01
N ILE A 101 -7.56 2.14 9.79
CA ILE A 101 -8.79 2.30 9.00
C ILE A 101 -9.59 1.01 9.18
N TYR A 102 -10.84 1.14 9.64
CA TYR A 102 -11.68 -0.01 9.98
C TYR A 102 -12.91 -0.09 9.08
N GLY A 103 -13.02 -1.18 8.31
CA GLY A 103 -14.15 -1.46 7.43
C GLY A 103 -15.34 -2.04 8.18
N LEU A 104 -16.52 -1.50 7.93
CA LEU A 104 -17.81 -1.90 8.50
C LEU A 104 -18.69 -2.57 7.44
N ASN A 105 -19.47 -3.56 7.85
CA ASN A 105 -20.34 -4.34 6.98
C ASN A 105 -21.55 -3.51 6.52
N LEU A 106 -21.57 -3.11 5.25
CA LEU A 106 -22.70 -2.43 4.61
C LEU A 106 -23.71 -3.43 4.00
N ALA A 107 -23.24 -4.61 3.59
CA ALA A 107 -24.05 -5.55 2.81
C ALA A 107 -25.10 -6.30 3.63
N ALA A 108 -24.67 -6.93 4.73
CA ALA A 108 -25.49 -7.80 5.57
C ALA A 108 -25.73 -7.22 6.96
N GLY A 109 -25.02 -6.14 7.34
CA GLY A 109 -25.17 -5.46 8.62
C GLY A 109 -26.34 -4.46 8.62
N THR A 110 -26.75 -4.05 9.83
CA THR A 110 -27.65 -2.89 10.02
C THR A 110 -26.86 -1.68 10.47
N ALA A 111 -27.42 -0.49 10.30
CA ALA A 111 -26.81 0.75 10.77
C ALA A 111 -26.57 0.75 12.29
N GLU A 112 -27.49 0.15 13.05
CA GLU A 112 -27.41 0.03 14.51
C GLU A 112 -26.30 -0.94 14.95
N GLU A 113 -26.14 -2.08 14.25
CA GLU A 113 -25.04 -3.02 14.49
C GLU A 113 -23.68 -2.36 14.18
N ALA A 114 -23.58 -1.67 13.03
CA ALA A 114 -22.39 -0.93 12.65
C ALA A 114 -22.05 0.19 13.65
N ALA A 115 -23.04 0.91 14.17
CA ALA A 115 -22.84 1.93 15.19
C ALA A 115 -22.34 1.33 16.52
N ALA A 116 -22.87 0.18 16.94
CA ALA A 116 -22.42 -0.51 18.15
C ALA A 116 -20.99 -1.04 18.01
N GLU A 117 -20.64 -1.60 16.86
CA GLU A 117 -19.28 -2.03 16.53
C GLU A 117 -18.32 -0.85 16.50
N ALA A 118 -18.67 0.21 15.78
CA ALA A 118 -17.88 1.43 15.67
C ALA A 118 -17.58 2.06 17.03
N ALA A 119 -18.57 2.14 17.92
CA ALA A 119 -18.39 2.66 19.28
C ALA A 119 -17.38 1.83 20.08
N TYR A 120 -17.36 0.52 19.89
CA TYR A 120 -16.39 -0.35 20.53
C TYR A 120 -14.99 -0.16 19.95
N VAL A 121 -14.87 -0.18 18.63
CA VAL A 121 -13.60 -0.02 17.90
C VAL A 121 -12.93 1.32 18.22
N ALA A 122 -13.68 2.44 18.12
CA ALA A 122 -13.14 3.77 18.40
C ALA A 122 -12.60 3.88 19.83
N ARG A 123 -13.34 3.37 20.81
CA ARG A 123 -12.90 3.35 22.21
C ARG A 123 -11.66 2.46 22.41
N ALA A 124 -11.62 1.27 21.82
CA ALA A 124 -10.53 0.31 22.02
C ALA A 124 -9.23 0.76 21.33
N ALA A 125 -9.32 1.29 20.12
CA ALA A 125 -8.17 1.79 19.36
C ALA A 125 -7.67 3.15 19.88
N GLY A 126 -8.57 3.98 20.42
CA GLY A 126 -8.25 5.30 20.97
C GLY A 126 -7.55 6.19 19.94
N PRO A 127 -6.41 6.81 20.25
CA PRO A 127 -5.71 7.73 19.34
C PRO A 127 -5.14 7.07 18.08
N LEU A 128 -5.12 5.76 18.02
CA LEU A 128 -4.68 5.02 16.83
C LEU A 128 -5.82 4.78 15.84
N PHE A 129 -7.07 5.06 16.21
CA PHE A 129 -8.18 5.08 15.28
C PHE A 129 -8.01 6.23 14.28
N LEU A 130 -8.09 5.94 12.98
CA LEU A 130 -7.98 6.93 11.91
C LEU A 130 -9.34 7.21 11.29
N ALA A 131 -10.03 6.19 10.78
CA ALA A 131 -11.31 6.37 10.11
C ALA A 131 -12.09 5.05 10.01
N PHE A 132 -13.41 5.14 9.88
CA PHE A 132 -14.28 4.06 9.42
C PHE A 132 -14.45 4.09 7.92
N GLN A 133 -14.48 2.90 7.30
CA GLN A 133 -14.97 2.70 5.93
C GLN A 133 -16.31 1.97 5.98
N ILE A 134 -17.33 2.48 5.31
CA ILE A 134 -18.67 1.90 5.27
C ILE A 134 -18.82 1.18 3.93
N GLY A 135 -18.72 -0.15 3.96
CA GLY A 135 -18.71 -1.01 2.77
C GLY A 135 -17.34 -1.17 2.14
N ASN A 136 -17.19 -2.23 1.33
CA ASN A 136 -16.01 -2.55 0.52
C ASN A 136 -16.45 -2.73 -0.94
N GLU A 137 -15.85 -1.98 -1.87
CA GLU A 137 -16.15 -2.06 -3.31
C GLU A 137 -17.65 -1.96 -3.64
N PRO A 138 -18.37 -0.95 -3.12
CA PRO A 138 -19.82 -0.84 -3.31
C PRO A 138 -20.21 -0.65 -4.78
N ASP A 139 -19.31 -0.16 -5.64
CA ASP A 139 -19.47 -0.09 -7.09
C ASP A 139 -19.62 -1.49 -7.73
N GLY A 140 -19.18 -2.54 -7.05
CA GLY A 140 -19.35 -3.94 -7.45
C GLY A 140 -20.62 -4.62 -6.94
N PHE A 141 -21.37 -4.03 -6.02
CA PHE A 141 -22.47 -4.70 -5.32
C PHE A 141 -23.59 -5.20 -6.26
N GLY A 142 -23.96 -4.42 -7.26
CA GLY A 142 -24.94 -4.80 -8.28
C GLY A 142 -24.35 -5.51 -9.50
N LEU A 143 -23.02 -5.58 -9.63
CA LEU A 143 -22.35 -6.07 -10.83
C LEU A 143 -21.78 -7.48 -10.64
N TRP A 144 -20.68 -7.60 -9.91
CA TRP A 144 -19.95 -8.88 -9.80
C TRP A 144 -20.07 -9.57 -8.45
N SER A 145 -20.33 -8.82 -7.35
CA SER A 145 -20.43 -9.43 -6.02
C SER A 145 -21.80 -10.07 -5.74
N GLY A 146 -22.86 -9.59 -6.40
CA GLY A 146 -24.22 -10.08 -6.19
C GLY A 146 -24.84 -9.71 -4.83
N VAL A 147 -24.21 -8.77 -4.10
CA VAL A 147 -24.64 -8.28 -2.77
C VAL A 147 -25.94 -7.48 -2.88
N ARG A 148 -26.14 -6.79 -3.99
CA ARG A 148 -27.32 -5.97 -4.27
C ARG A 148 -27.90 -6.31 -5.66
N PRO A 149 -29.17 -5.92 -5.95
CA PRO A 149 -29.74 -6.05 -7.28
C PRO A 149 -28.92 -5.29 -8.33
N LYS A 150 -29.02 -5.71 -9.61
CA LYS A 150 -28.30 -5.06 -10.72
C LYS A 150 -28.64 -3.58 -10.94
N THR A 151 -29.71 -3.10 -10.33
CA THR A 151 -30.13 -1.69 -10.33
C THR A 151 -29.42 -0.85 -9.26
N TYR A 152 -28.58 -1.47 -8.44
CA TYR A 152 -27.82 -0.74 -7.42
C TYR A 152 -26.80 0.17 -8.09
N ASP A 153 -26.89 1.44 -7.76
CA ASP A 153 -26.06 2.50 -8.31
C ASP A 153 -25.50 3.42 -7.22
N LEU A 154 -24.77 4.43 -7.62
CA LEU A 154 -24.20 5.40 -6.71
C LEU A 154 -25.23 6.11 -5.83
N ALA A 155 -26.44 6.38 -6.35
CA ALA A 155 -27.48 7.04 -5.57
C ALA A 155 -27.95 6.13 -4.43
N ALA A 156 -28.20 4.84 -4.74
CA ALA A 156 -28.54 3.84 -3.74
C ALA A 156 -27.44 3.66 -2.68
N PHE A 157 -26.16 3.60 -3.12
CA PHE A 157 -25.02 3.55 -2.20
C PHE A 157 -24.99 4.78 -1.28
N LEU A 158 -25.12 5.99 -1.82
CA LEU A 158 -25.09 7.22 -1.01
C LEU A 158 -26.21 7.27 0.03
N ASP A 159 -27.39 6.75 -0.30
CA ASP A 159 -28.52 6.70 0.64
C ASP A 159 -28.29 5.67 1.75
N GLU A 160 -27.71 4.51 1.42
CA GLU A 160 -27.31 3.52 2.43
C GLU A 160 -26.18 4.06 3.30
N TRP A 161 -25.13 4.63 2.69
CA TRP A 161 -23.98 5.19 3.37
C TRP A 161 -24.39 6.28 4.38
N ARG A 162 -25.28 7.21 4.00
CA ARG A 162 -25.79 8.27 4.89
C ARG A 162 -26.51 7.71 6.12
N ARG A 163 -27.29 6.63 5.95
CA ARG A 163 -27.97 6.00 7.10
C ARG A 163 -26.97 5.40 8.08
N PHE A 164 -25.97 4.69 7.60
CA PHE A 164 -24.89 4.13 8.42
C PHE A 164 -24.06 5.23 9.07
N HIS A 165 -23.66 6.23 8.30
CA HIS A 165 -22.93 7.40 8.81
C HIS A 165 -23.67 8.08 9.95
N ALA A 166 -24.97 8.38 9.78
CA ALA A 166 -25.76 9.04 10.81
C ALA A 166 -25.86 8.22 12.11
N ALA A 167 -26.03 6.90 12.00
CA ALA A 167 -26.09 6.02 13.17
C ALA A 167 -24.72 5.94 13.89
N ILE A 168 -23.62 5.84 13.14
CA ILE A 168 -22.27 5.80 13.69
C ILE A 168 -21.93 7.14 14.34
N GLN A 169 -22.25 8.27 13.70
CA GLN A 169 -22.02 9.62 14.22
C GLN A 169 -22.80 9.89 15.52
N ALA A 170 -24.00 9.34 15.62
CA ALA A 170 -24.79 9.44 16.86
C ALA A 170 -24.15 8.64 18.03
N ALA A 171 -23.51 7.52 17.73
CA ALA A 171 -22.84 6.68 18.73
C ALA A 171 -21.39 7.13 19.04
N VAL A 172 -20.71 7.75 18.06
CA VAL A 172 -19.33 8.23 18.14
C VAL A 172 -19.26 9.63 17.51
N PRO A 173 -19.56 10.69 18.26
CA PRO A 173 -19.63 12.06 17.72
C PRO A 173 -18.35 12.56 17.04
N GLU A 174 -17.19 12.07 17.47
CA GLU A 174 -15.86 12.39 16.88
C GLU A 174 -15.42 11.40 15.80
N ALA A 175 -16.28 10.49 15.33
CA ALA A 175 -15.94 9.56 14.27
C ALA A 175 -15.47 10.30 13.03
N ARG A 176 -14.43 9.73 12.38
CA ARG A 176 -13.93 10.14 11.09
C ARG A 176 -14.19 9.02 10.10
N PHE A 177 -14.34 9.39 8.83
CA PHE A 177 -14.68 8.44 7.78
C PHE A 177 -13.67 8.49 6.63
N ALA A 178 -13.53 7.37 5.94
CA ALA A 178 -12.76 7.25 4.70
C ALA A 178 -13.66 6.57 3.66
N GLY A 179 -13.63 7.03 2.44
CA GLY A 179 -14.52 6.45 1.41
C GLY A 179 -14.34 7.07 0.04
N PRO A 180 -15.13 6.60 -0.94
CA PRO A 180 -16.16 5.57 -0.89
C PRO A 180 -15.67 4.13 -0.94
N ASP A 181 -14.35 3.89 -1.05
CA ASP A 181 -13.69 2.56 -1.07
C ASP A 181 -14.08 1.69 -2.28
N VAL A 182 -14.17 2.31 -3.43
CA VAL A 182 -14.58 1.66 -4.70
C VAL A 182 -13.44 0.85 -5.31
N ALA A 183 -13.80 -0.22 -6.05
CA ALA A 183 -12.85 -1.04 -6.78
C ALA A 183 -12.23 -0.28 -7.97
N ALA A 184 -13.06 0.38 -8.79
CA ALA A 184 -12.63 0.94 -10.06
C ALA A 184 -13.24 2.31 -10.41
N GLU A 185 -14.47 2.59 -10.03
CA GLU A 185 -15.25 3.72 -10.53
C GLU A 185 -14.83 5.06 -9.91
N THR A 186 -13.86 5.74 -10.52
CA THR A 186 -13.37 7.04 -10.03
C THR A 186 -14.45 8.13 -10.05
N GLU A 187 -15.47 8.04 -10.94
CA GLU A 187 -16.63 8.94 -10.91
C GLU A 187 -17.37 8.86 -9.57
N TRP A 188 -17.47 7.67 -8.98
CA TRP A 188 -18.07 7.53 -7.65
C TRP A 188 -17.28 8.30 -6.59
N VAL A 189 -15.96 8.30 -6.69
CA VAL A 189 -15.11 9.07 -5.77
C VAL A 189 -15.38 10.58 -5.92
N ALA A 190 -15.45 11.08 -7.16
CA ALA A 190 -15.71 12.48 -7.42
C ALA A 190 -17.08 12.94 -6.88
N ARG A 191 -18.12 12.15 -7.13
CA ARG A 191 -19.48 12.46 -6.67
C ARG A 191 -19.63 12.28 -5.17
N PHE A 192 -18.96 11.28 -4.58
CA PHE A 192 -18.90 11.10 -3.13
C PHE A 192 -18.23 12.31 -2.47
N ALA A 193 -17.09 12.76 -2.99
CA ALA A 193 -16.38 13.93 -2.47
C ALA A 193 -17.25 15.21 -2.51
N HIS A 194 -18.10 15.36 -3.55
CA HIS A 194 -18.98 16.51 -3.70
C HIS A 194 -20.08 16.57 -2.62
N VAL A 195 -20.54 15.42 -2.12
CA VAL A 195 -21.63 15.32 -1.12
C VAL A 195 -21.13 14.87 0.26
N ALA A 196 -19.80 14.75 0.41
CA ALA A 196 -19.20 14.25 1.63
C ALA A 196 -19.46 15.17 2.83
N PRO A 197 -19.67 14.61 4.00
CA PRO A 197 -19.75 15.37 5.23
C PRO A 197 -18.38 15.91 5.65
N THR A 198 -18.37 16.87 6.56
CA THR A 198 -17.16 17.55 7.03
C THR A 198 -16.23 16.69 7.89
N ASP A 199 -16.68 15.52 8.30
CA ASP A 199 -15.94 14.52 9.06
C ASP A 199 -15.28 13.44 8.17
N LEU A 200 -15.28 13.62 6.84
CA LEU A 200 -14.52 12.77 5.95
C LEU A 200 -13.03 13.09 6.10
N GLU A 201 -12.26 12.10 6.56
CA GLU A 201 -10.82 12.21 6.78
C GLU A 201 -10.05 12.09 5.45
N MET A 202 -10.49 11.19 4.55
CA MET A 202 -9.83 10.98 3.27
C MET A 202 -10.74 10.28 2.25
N LEU A 203 -10.39 10.49 0.98
CA LEU A 203 -10.94 9.73 -0.13
C LEU A 203 -10.17 8.43 -0.31
N THR A 204 -10.90 7.34 -0.59
CA THR A 204 -10.28 6.02 -0.82
C THR A 204 -10.83 5.36 -2.06
N ARG A 205 -9.95 4.63 -2.74
CA ARG A 205 -10.27 3.67 -3.80
C ARG A 205 -9.27 2.53 -3.82
N HIS A 206 -9.57 1.48 -4.58
CA HIS A 206 -8.67 0.36 -4.82
C HIS A 206 -7.97 0.46 -6.18
N TYR A 207 -6.91 -0.31 -6.34
CA TYR A 207 -6.20 -0.46 -7.60
C TYR A 207 -5.50 -1.82 -7.68
N TYR A 208 -5.74 -2.55 -8.75
CA TYR A 208 -4.98 -3.73 -9.12
C TYR A 208 -4.45 -3.55 -10.55
N ALA A 209 -3.17 -3.88 -10.77
CA ALA A 209 -2.55 -3.66 -12.06
C ALA A 209 -3.10 -4.58 -13.15
N ASP A 210 -3.58 -5.77 -12.78
CA ASP A 210 -4.12 -6.76 -13.71
C ASP A 210 -5.05 -7.76 -12.99
N GLY A 211 -5.68 -8.66 -13.75
CA GLY A 211 -6.47 -9.77 -13.25
C GLY A 211 -7.60 -10.20 -14.15
N PRO A 212 -8.38 -11.18 -13.73
CA PRO A 212 -8.22 -11.99 -12.51
C PRO A 212 -7.00 -12.92 -12.58
N ALA A 213 -6.58 -13.44 -11.42
CA ALA A 213 -5.44 -14.38 -11.33
C ALA A 213 -5.58 -15.63 -12.23
N SER A 214 -6.79 -16.05 -12.55
CA SER A 214 -7.10 -17.16 -13.45
C SER A 214 -6.91 -16.83 -14.94
N ASN A 215 -6.82 -15.56 -15.32
CA ASN A 215 -6.67 -15.14 -16.70
C ASN A 215 -5.24 -15.46 -17.22
N PRO A 216 -5.07 -16.33 -18.25
CA PRO A 216 -3.76 -16.68 -18.77
C PRO A 216 -2.99 -15.50 -19.38
N ALA A 217 -3.67 -14.42 -19.77
CA ALA A 217 -3.05 -13.21 -20.32
C ALA A 217 -2.33 -12.36 -19.25
N VAL A 218 -2.56 -12.63 -17.96
CA VAL A 218 -1.81 -12.02 -16.85
C VAL A 218 -0.41 -12.62 -16.81
N THR A 219 0.60 -11.82 -17.11
CA THR A 219 2.00 -12.26 -17.18
C THR A 219 2.92 -11.29 -16.45
N LEU A 220 4.10 -11.79 -16.04
CA LEU A 220 5.12 -10.95 -15.43
C LEU A 220 5.59 -9.85 -16.39
N GLY A 221 5.75 -10.17 -17.68
CA GLY A 221 6.10 -9.18 -18.71
C GLY A 221 5.10 -8.04 -18.78
N LYS A 222 3.78 -8.34 -18.75
CA LYS A 222 2.73 -7.31 -18.72
C LYS A 222 2.83 -6.45 -17.46
N LEU A 223 3.04 -7.05 -16.29
CA LEU A 223 3.22 -6.31 -15.04
C LEU A 223 4.42 -5.34 -15.10
N MET A 224 5.53 -5.73 -15.73
CA MET A 224 6.71 -4.86 -15.86
C MET A 224 6.45 -3.61 -16.71
N HIS A 225 5.48 -3.65 -17.61
CA HIS A 225 5.10 -2.54 -18.48
C HIS A 225 3.86 -1.75 -17.98
N SER A 226 3.23 -2.17 -16.87
CA SER A 226 1.97 -1.58 -16.39
C SER A 226 2.11 -0.21 -15.70
N ALA A 227 3.33 0.30 -15.51
CA ALA A 227 3.57 1.55 -14.77
C ALA A 227 2.81 2.78 -15.32
N GLY A 228 2.56 2.81 -16.64
CA GLY A 228 1.77 3.88 -17.26
C GLY A 228 0.25 3.75 -17.09
N GLU A 229 -0.23 2.56 -16.77
CA GLU A 229 -1.68 2.27 -16.73
C GLU A 229 -2.38 2.94 -15.52
N ILE A 230 -1.66 3.15 -14.42
CA ILE A 230 -2.21 3.85 -13.24
C ILE A 230 -2.23 5.38 -13.42
N ALA A 231 -1.48 5.95 -14.35
CA ALA A 231 -1.32 7.41 -14.46
C ALA A 231 -2.65 8.18 -14.59
N PRO A 232 -3.63 7.74 -15.40
CA PRO A 232 -4.94 8.40 -15.47
C PRO A 232 -5.66 8.40 -14.11
N VAL A 233 -5.65 7.26 -13.42
CA VAL A 233 -6.26 7.10 -12.10
C VAL A 233 -5.64 8.08 -11.08
N LEU A 234 -4.31 8.19 -11.08
CA LEU A 234 -3.61 9.09 -10.17
C LEU A 234 -3.91 10.55 -10.48
N ALA A 235 -4.00 10.91 -11.77
CA ALA A 235 -4.36 12.27 -12.19
C ALA A 235 -5.78 12.64 -11.74
N GLU A 236 -6.75 11.74 -11.91
CA GLU A 236 -8.12 11.95 -11.48
C GLU A 236 -8.22 12.07 -9.95
N MET A 237 -7.60 11.16 -9.19
CA MET A 237 -7.59 11.21 -7.73
C MET A 237 -6.94 12.50 -7.21
N ALA A 238 -5.83 12.93 -7.81
CA ALA A 238 -5.16 14.17 -7.46
C ALA A 238 -6.04 15.40 -7.74
N ALA A 239 -6.76 15.42 -8.87
CA ALA A 239 -7.68 16.50 -9.23
C ALA A 239 -8.87 16.57 -8.25
N ILE A 240 -9.48 15.42 -7.92
CA ILE A 240 -10.59 15.33 -6.97
C ILE A 240 -10.13 15.78 -5.57
N GLY A 241 -9.01 15.21 -5.09
CA GLY A 241 -8.46 15.55 -3.78
C GLY A 241 -8.12 17.03 -3.63
N THR A 242 -7.51 17.64 -4.67
CA THR A 242 -7.20 19.07 -4.71
C THR A 242 -8.46 19.92 -4.76
N GLY A 243 -9.43 19.55 -5.60
CA GLY A 243 -10.68 20.30 -5.78
C GLY A 243 -11.54 20.35 -4.49
N HIS A 244 -11.51 19.30 -3.71
CA HIS A 244 -12.26 19.18 -2.45
C HIS A 244 -11.41 19.43 -1.19
N ARG A 245 -10.09 19.64 -1.32
CA ARG A 245 -9.14 19.79 -0.20
C ARG A 245 -9.12 18.57 0.72
N LEU A 246 -9.30 17.39 0.16
CA LEU A 246 -9.29 16.12 0.87
C LEU A 246 -8.03 15.32 0.50
N PRO A 247 -7.32 14.77 1.46
CA PRO A 247 -6.31 13.78 1.18
C PRO A 247 -6.94 12.54 0.53
N TRP A 248 -6.15 11.77 -0.20
CA TRP A 248 -6.62 10.53 -0.81
C TRP A 248 -5.60 9.41 -0.66
N ARG A 249 -6.08 8.18 -0.62
CA ARG A 249 -5.28 6.98 -0.39
C ARG A 249 -5.75 5.84 -1.27
N ILE A 250 -4.80 5.05 -1.81
CA ILE A 250 -5.14 3.75 -2.38
C ILE A 250 -5.26 2.77 -1.22
N ALA A 251 -6.50 2.55 -0.76
CA ALA A 251 -6.77 1.85 0.50
C ALA A 251 -6.67 0.32 0.37
N GLU A 252 -6.71 -0.20 -0.86
CA GLU A 252 -6.44 -1.58 -1.19
C GLU A 252 -5.78 -1.68 -2.57
N THR A 253 -4.70 -2.44 -2.66
CA THR A 253 -4.01 -2.66 -3.94
C THR A 253 -3.16 -3.91 -3.92
N ASN A 254 -2.91 -4.46 -5.09
CA ASN A 254 -1.80 -5.36 -5.36
C ASN A 254 -1.61 -5.56 -6.87
N SER A 255 -0.67 -6.43 -7.26
CA SER A 255 -0.34 -6.68 -8.67
C SER A 255 -1.49 -7.29 -9.47
N VAL A 256 -2.15 -8.34 -8.93
CA VAL A 256 -3.19 -9.10 -9.65
C VAL A 256 -4.34 -9.43 -8.71
N TYR A 257 -5.56 -8.96 -9.01
CA TYR A 257 -6.72 -9.24 -8.17
C TYR A 257 -7.13 -10.72 -8.19
N ALA A 258 -8.02 -11.11 -7.27
CA ALA A 258 -8.38 -12.49 -6.96
C ALA A 258 -7.21 -13.32 -6.41
N GLY A 259 -6.46 -12.76 -5.46
CA GLY A 259 -5.47 -13.47 -4.65
C GLY A 259 -4.04 -13.49 -5.21
N GLY A 260 -3.81 -12.93 -6.40
CA GLY A 260 -2.49 -12.93 -7.04
C GLY A 260 -2.21 -14.20 -7.85
N ARG A 261 -1.30 -14.06 -8.83
CA ARG A 261 -0.91 -15.14 -9.75
C ARG A 261 0.50 -15.64 -9.42
N PRO A 262 0.70 -16.96 -9.21
CA PRO A 262 2.04 -17.54 -9.04
C PRO A 262 2.96 -17.23 -10.22
N GLY A 263 4.24 -16.91 -9.96
CA GLY A 263 5.22 -16.51 -10.97
C GLY A 263 5.03 -15.10 -11.54
N VAL A 264 4.05 -14.35 -11.01
CA VAL A 264 3.82 -12.93 -11.32
C VAL A 264 3.82 -12.12 -10.03
N SER A 265 2.88 -12.41 -9.13
CA SER A 265 2.61 -11.62 -7.94
C SER A 265 3.57 -11.88 -6.78
N ASP A 266 4.31 -12.97 -6.82
CA ASP A 266 5.22 -13.45 -5.78
C ASP A 266 6.71 -13.39 -6.18
N THR A 267 7.04 -12.54 -7.16
CA THR A 267 8.36 -12.46 -7.78
C THR A 267 9.12 -11.19 -7.40
N LEU A 268 10.45 -11.14 -7.70
CA LEU A 268 11.21 -9.90 -7.66
C LEU A 268 10.55 -8.82 -8.53
N GLY A 269 9.99 -9.19 -9.68
CA GLY A 269 9.26 -8.25 -10.53
C GLY A 269 8.10 -7.54 -9.79
N ALA A 270 7.34 -8.27 -8.96
CA ALA A 270 6.30 -7.67 -8.14
C ALA A 270 6.88 -6.69 -7.09
N ALA A 271 8.08 -6.96 -6.56
CA ALA A 271 8.76 -6.02 -5.66
C ALA A 271 9.19 -4.73 -6.38
N LEU A 272 9.74 -4.84 -7.60
CA LEU A 272 10.13 -3.69 -8.41
C LEU A 272 8.91 -2.85 -8.82
N TRP A 273 7.84 -3.51 -9.26
CA TRP A 273 6.55 -2.88 -9.56
C TRP A 273 5.97 -2.15 -8.35
N GLY A 274 5.92 -2.80 -7.19
CA GLY A 274 5.36 -2.22 -5.97
C GLY A 274 6.17 -1.03 -5.47
N THR A 275 7.51 -1.06 -5.61
CA THR A 275 8.37 0.09 -5.30
C THR A 275 8.03 1.28 -6.19
N GLU A 276 7.91 1.07 -7.49
CA GLU A 276 7.56 2.13 -8.45
C GLU A 276 6.16 2.69 -8.17
N LEU A 277 5.17 1.83 -7.94
CA LEU A 277 3.80 2.22 -7.62
C LEU A 277 3.74 3.15 -6.41
N MET A 278 4.48 2.86 -5.34
CA MET A 278 4.54 3.73 -4.16
C MET A 278 5.06 5.12 -4.49
N PHE A 279 6.12 5.22 -5.29
CA PHE A 279 6.64 6.53 -5.71
C PHE A 279 5.70 7.26 -6.65
N GLN A 280 5.00 6.57 -7.56
CA GLN A 280 4.00 7.19 -8.44
C GLN A 280 2.84 7.80 -7.65
N ILE A 281 2.30 7.06 -6.65
CA ILE A 281 1.24 7.55 -5.77
C ILE A 281 1.72 8.76 -4.96
N ALA A 282 2.94 8.69 -4.39
CA ALA A 282 3.51 9.80 -3.64
C ALA A 282 3.73 11.05 -4.52
N ALA A 283 4.24 10.87 -5.74
CA ALA A 283 4.44 11.96 -6.70
C ALA A 283 3.11 12.61 -7.14
N ALA A 284 2.05 11.83 -7.26
CA ALA A 284 0.70 12.34 -7.55
C ALA A 284 0.03 13.03 -6.33
N GLY A 285 0.62 12.93 -5.15
CA GLY A 285 0.12 13.54 -3.91
C GLY A 285 -0.85 12.67 -3.12
N GLY A 286 -0.82 11.36 -3.32
CA GLY A 286 -1.51 10.42 -2.47
C GLY A 286 -0.96 10.44 -1.05
N ALA A 287 -1.83 10.36 -0.06
CA ALA A 287 -1.46 10.29 1.34
C ALA A 287 -0.91 8.90 1.74
N GLY A 288 -1.07 7.89 0.89
CA GLY A 288 -0.52 6.58 1.12
C GLY A 288 -1.16 5.46 0.30
N ILE A 289 -0.72 4.25 0.63
CA ILE A 289 -1.09 3.00 -0.03
C ILE A 289 -1.25 1.89 0.99
N ASN A 290 -2.21 0.99 0.81
CA ASN A 290 -2.33 -0.24 1.58
C ASN A 290 -2.23 -1.44 0.63
N PHE A 291 -1.13 -2.18 0.69
CA PHE A 291 -1.04 -3.44 -0.03
C PHE A 291 -1.93 -4.50 0.62
N HIS A 292 -2.84 -5.07 -0.16
CA HIS A 292 -3.71 -6.14 0.32
C HIS A 292 -2.88 -7.40 0.62
N ALA A 293 -3.13 -7.99 1.76
CA ALA A 293 -2.36 -9.08 2.32
C ALA A 293 -3.30 -10.17 2.88
N GLY A 294 -2.76 -11.32 3.14
CA GLY A 294 -3.44 -12.49 3.70
C GLY A 294 -2.62 -13.74 3.43
N GLU A 295 -2.70 -14.72 4.31
CA GLU A 295 -1.85 -15.92 4.25
C GLU A 295 -2.11 -16.77 3.00
N ASP A 296 -3.33 -16.76 2.52
CA ASP A 296 -3.80 -17.47 1.33
C ASP A 296 -3.51 -16.74 0.01
N LYS A 297 -3.00 -15.49 0.07
CA LYS A 297 -2.77 -14.66 -1.11
C LYS A 297 -1.36 -14.83 -1.66
N ILE A 298 -1.26 -15.04 -2.96
CA ILE A 298 0.04 -15.16 -3.67
C ILE A 298 0.81 -13.83 -3.62
N TYR A 299 0.12 -12.72 -3.71
CA TYR A 299 0.72 -11.38 -3.71
C TYR A 299 1.11 -10.86 -2.32
N THR A 300 0.80 -11.59 -1.24
CA THR A 300 1.03 -11.08 0.13
C THR A 300 2.49 -10.71 0.37
N PRO A 301 2.79 -9.56 0.99
CA PRO A 301 4.17 -9.21 1.36
C PRO A 301 4.68 -10.01 2.56
N ILE A 302 3.78 -10.56 3.38
CA ILE A 302 4.09 -11.35 4.57
C ILE A 302 3.25 -12.63 4.53
N SER A 303 3.87 -13.79 4.67
CA SER A 303 3.19 -15.09 4.69
C SER A 303 3.81 -16.01 5.72
N HIS A 304 3.17 -17.15 5.99
CA HIS A 304 3.82 -18.22 6.74
C HIS A 304 5.01 -18.79 5.97
N GLY A 305 6.14 -18.92 6.64
CA GLY A 305 7.33 -19.61 6.16
C GLY A 305 7.21 -21.13 6.36
N ARG A 306 8.16 -21.89 5.78
CA ARG A 306 8.20 -23.37 5.89
C ARG A 306 8.28 -23.89 7.32
N GLY A 307 8.73 -23.09 8.29
CA GLY A 307 8.82 -23.42 9.71
C GLY A 307 7.62 -22.98 10.54
N GLY A 308 6.53 -22.51 9.91
CA GLY A 308 5.31 -22.05 10.61
C GLY A 308 5.39 -20.62 11.15
N GLY A 309 6.57 -19.96 11.12
CA GLY A 309 6.74 -18.55 11.43
C GLY A 309 6.40 -17.65 10.24
N LEU A 310 6.25 -16.34 10.48
CA LEU A 310 6.04 -15.39 9.41
C LEU A 310 7.34 -15.05 8.68
N THR A 311 7.26 -14.86 7.37
CA THR A 311 8.39 -14.54 6.51
C THR A 311 8.06 -13.41 5.53
N ALA A 312 9.07 -12.60 5.21
CA ALA A 312 8.98 -11.58 4.17
C ALA A 312 9.01 -12.21 2.77
N ARG A 313 8.09 -11.79 1.91
CA ARG A 313 8.02 -12.19 0.50
C ARG A 313 8.56 -11.07 -0.41
N PRO A 314 8.74 -11.31 -1.71
CA PRO A 314 9.39 -10.33 -2.60
C PRO A 314 8.82 -8.91 -2.49
N LEU A 315 7.50 -8.72 -2.51
CA LEU A 315 6.87 -7.40 -2.39
C LEU A 315 7.30 -6.64 -1.13
N TYR A 316 7.49 -7.34 -0.02
CA TYR A 316 7.96 -6.73 1.24
C TYR A 316 9.31 -6.00 1.06
N TYR A 317 10.23 -6.55 0.28
CA TYR A 317 11.53 -5.92 0.02
C TYR A 317 11.40 -4.65 -0.83
N GLY A 318 10.42 -4.59 -1.72
CA GLY A 318 10.06 -3.35 -2.42
C GLY A 318 9.54 -2.27 -1.46
N MET A 319 8.66 -2.65 -0.53
CA MET A 319 8.17 -1.78 0.53
C MET A 319 9.31 -1.31 1.45
N LEU A 320 10.22 -2.23 1.83
CA LEU A 320 11.38 -1.94 2.66
C LEU A 320 12.33 -0.94 1.97
N MET A 321 12.56 -1.08 0.67
CA MET A 321 13.36 -0.13 -0.09
C MET A 321 12.73 1.27 -0.12
N PHE A 322 11.43 1.38 -0.36
CA PHE A 322 10.70 2.64 -0.30
C PHE A 322 10.81 3.28 1.10
N ALA A 323 10.66 2.50 2.16
CA ALA A 323 10.77 2.94 3.55
C ALA A 323 12.13 3.56 3.89
N GLN A 324 13.19 3.22 3.15
CA GLN A 324 14.53 3.81 3.33
C GLN A 324 14.70 5.16 2.63
N ALA A 325 13.67 5.69 1.97
CA ALA A 325 13.71 6.97 1.27
C ALA A 325 12.65 7.98 1.80
N PRO A 326 12.59 8.27 3.11
CA PRO A 326 11.68 9.27 3.65
C PRO A 326 12.15 10.69 3.32
N GLY A 327 11.20 11.62 3.14
CA GLY A 327 11.47 13.02 2.91
C GLY A 327 10.57 13.65 1.86
N ASP A 328 11.07 14.71 1.24
CA ASP A 328 10.38 15.45 0.20
C ASP A 328 10.80 14.93 -1.18
N LEU A 329 9.86 14.55 -2.00
CA LEU A 329 10.14 14.30 -3.42
C LEU A 329 10.71 15.58 -4.02
N VAL A 330 11.77 15.46 -4.80
CA VAL A 330 12.33 16.58 -5.58
C VAL A 330 12.17 16.28 -7.07
N PRO A 331 11.94 17.30 -7.91
CA PRO A 331 11.78 17.08 -9.33
C PRO A 331 13.00 16.37 -9.91
N ALA A 332 12.76 15.31 -10.65
CA ALA A 332 13.80 14.54 -11.31
C ALA A 332 13.34 14.24 -12.75
N ARG A 333 14.21 14.53 -13.70
CA ARG A 333 13.96 14.28 -15.13
C ARG A 333 14.84 13.12 -15.58
N LEU A 334 14.20 12.04 -15.99
CA LEU A 334 14.83 10.89 -16.59
C LEU A 334 14.78 11.02 -18.13
N ASP A 335 15.93 11.00 -18.77
CA ASP A 335 16.09 10.84 -20.21
C ASP A 335 16.66 9.47 -20.49
N SER A 336 15.81 8.57 -20.96
CA SER A 336 16.19 7.19 -21.28
C SER A 336 16.75 7.02 -22.70
N GLY A 337 16.57 8.01 -23.57
CA GLY A 337 17.00 7.98 -24.97
C GLY A 337 16.17 7.06 -25.88
N GLU A 338 15.42 6.10 -25.30
CA GLU A 338 14.61 5.12 -26.03
C GLU A 338 13.26 4.89 -25.31
N ALA A 339 12.17 4.80 -26.10
CA ALA A 339 10.82 4.64 -25.57
C ALA A 339 10.65 3.30 -24.81
N THR A 340 11.29 2.24 -25.25
CA THR A 340 11.27 0.91 -24.59
C THR A 340 11.90 0.97 -23.21
N LEU A 341 13.01 1.68 -23.05
CA LEU A 341 13.65 1.88 -21.77
C LEU A 341 12.81 2.74 -20.83
N ALA A 342 12.10 3.73 -21.37
CA ALA A 342 11.20 4.57 -20.57
C ALA A 342 10.04 3.79 -19.91
N ALA A 343 9.63 2.65 -20.48
CA ALA A 343 8.59 1.81 -19.91
C ALA A 343 9.07 0.89 -18.77
N THR A 344 10.37 0.57 -18.76
CA THR A 344 10.94 -0.43 -17.83
C THR A 344 11.97 0.14 -16.87
N PHE A 345 12.40 1.39 -17.05
CA PHE A 345 13.36 2.07 -16.18
C PHE A 345 12.74 3.32 -15.55
N ALA A 346 12.73 3.36 -14.22
CA ALA A 346 12.21 4.48 -13.45
C ALA A 346 13.27 5.04 -12.49
N ALA A 347 13.15 6.34 -12.18
CA ALA A 347 14.02 6.99 -11.21
C ALA A 347 13.28 8.06 -10.42
N TYR A 348 13.55 8.13 -9.12
CA TYR A 348 12.96 9.07 -8.18
C TYR A 348 14.05 9.68 -7.31
N ALA A 349 13.82 10.90 -6.86
CA ALA A 349 14.72 11.62 -5.96
C ALA A 349 13.95 12.11 -4.74
N VAL A 350 14.50 11.90 -3.55
CA VAL A 350 13.91 12.30 -2.27
C VAL A 350 14.96 13.02 -1.44
N ARG A 351 14.66 14.25 -1.01
CA ARG A 351 15.48 15.03 -0.10
C ARG A 351 15.01 14.81 1.33
N ALA A 352 15.87 14.28 2.19
CA ALA A 352 15.58 14.13 3.59
C ALA A 352 15.69 15.45 4.35
N ALA A 353 15.11 15.51 5.56
CA ALA A 353 15.08 16.71 6.40
C ALA A 353 16.50 17.22 6.79
N ASP A 354 17.48 16.32 6.85
CA ASP A 354 18.89 16.66 7.11
C ASP A 354 19.66 17.12 5.86
N GLY A 355 18.96 17.25 4.70
CA GLY A 355 19.56 17.63 3.43
C GLY A 355 20.22 16.47 2.67
N ALA A 356 20.18 15.24 3.17
CA ALA A 356 20.64 14.08 2.41
C ALA A 356 19.73 13.83 1.20
N LEU A 357 20.33 13.43 0.07
CA LEU A 357 19.59 13.06 -1.14
C LEU A 357 19.55 11.54 -1.27
N ARG A 358 18.36 11.00 -1.51
CA ARG A 358 18.14 9.59 -1.82
C ARG A 358 17.62 9.45 -3.23
N LEU A 359 18.34 8.69 -4.05
CA LEU A 359 17.96 8.42 -5.43
C LEU A 359 17.56 6.96 -5.53
N VAL A 360 16.36 6.71 -6.04
CA VAL A 360 15.85 5.36 -6.25
C VAL A 360 15.76 5.12 -7.75
N LEU A 361 16.53 4.14 -8.24
CA LEU A 361 16.52 3.71 -9.63
C LEU A 361 15.98 2.30 -9.70
N ILE A 362 15.10 2.04 -10.67
CA ILE A 362 14.42 0.75 -10.83
C ILE A 362 14.59 0.31 -12.28
N ASN A 363 15.25 -0.82 -12.50
CA ASN A 363 15.42 -1.44 -13.80
C ASN A 363 14.61 -2.74 -13.86
N LYS A 364 13.47 -2.71 -14.53
CA LYS A 364 12.57 -3.85 -14.75
C LYS A 364 12.89 -4.63 -16.02
N ASP A 365 13.84 -4.13 -16.83
CA ASP A 365 14.31 -4.81 -18.04
C ASP A 365 15.24 -5.98 -17.71
N ALA A 366 15.45 -6.88 -18.67
CA ALA A 366 16.43 -7.96 -18.57
C ALA A 366 17.87 -7.49 -18.77
N HIS A 367 18.08 -6.35 -19.42
CA HIS A 367 19.39 -5.82 -19.78
C HIS A 367 19.88 -4.79 -18.76
N SER A 368 21.19 -4.70 -18.59
CA SER A 368 21.79 -3.66 -17.75
C SER A 368 21.70 -2.29 -18.42
N VAL A 369 21.55 -1.26 -17.59
CA VAL A 369 21.46 0.15 -17.99
C VAL A 369 22.54 0.93 -17.24
N LEU A 370 23.45 1.59 -17.98
CA LEU A 370 24.35 2.56 -17.39
C LEU A 370 23.58 3.86 -17.14
N ALA A 371 23.47 4.27 -15.88
CA ALA A 371 22.82 5.51 -15.48
C ALA A 371 23.86 6.57 -15.13
N ARG A 372 23.74 7.77 -15.74
CA ARG A 372 24.47 8.97 -15.35
C ARG A 372 23.51 9.92 -14.62
N ILE A 373 23.85 10.26 -13.39
CA ILE A 373 22.98 11.02 -12.48
C ILE A 373 23.65 12.33 -12.14
N GLU A 374 22.95 13.44 -12.42
CA GLU A 374 23.30 14.78 -12.03
C GLU A 374 22.47 15.16 -10.78
N PRO A 375 23.06 15.15 -9.57
CA PRO A 375 22.29 15.23 -8.32
C PRO A 375 21.85 16.66 -7.96
N GLY A 376 22.05 17.65 -8.82
CA GLY A 376 21.66 19.05 -8.61
C GLY A 376 22.58 19.84 -7.70
N ARG A 377 23.41 19.18 -6.88
CA ARG A 377 24.49 19.79 -6.11
C ARG A 377 25.69 18.82 -6.00
N ARG A 378 26.81 19.31 -5.48
CA ARG A 378 27.99 18.43 -5.28
C ARG A 378 27.85 17.62 -3.99
N PHE A 379 28.15 16.32 -4.10
CA PHE A 379 28.30 15.39 -3.01
C PHE A 379 29.69 14.76 -3.06
N ALA A 380 30.30 14.57 -1.88
CA ALA A 380 31.65 14.02 -1.78
C ALA A 380 31.68 12.47 -1.73
N LYS A 381 30.57 11.88 -1.29
CA LYS A 381 30.46 10.42 -1.11
C LYS A 381 29.01 9.97 -1.26
N GLY A 382 28.83 8.69 -1.52
CA GLY A 382 27.50 8.09 -1.57
C GLY A 382 27.58 6.60 -1.31
N LYS A 383 26.50 6.04 -0.79
CA LYS A 383 26.32 4.61 -0.56
C LYS A 383 25.24 4.07 -1.48
N VAL A 384 25.48 2.90 -2.08
CA VAL A 384 24.49 2.20 -2.90
C VAL A 384 23.98 0.98 -2.15
N SER A 385 22.65 0.85 -2.09
CA SER A 385 21.96 -0.31 -1.54
C SER A 385 21.08 -0.91 -2.63
N ARG A 386 21.34 -2.16 -3.01
CA ARG A 386 20.67 -2.83 -4.13
C ARG A 386 19.56 -3.76 -3.66
N LEU A 387 18.45 -3.75 -4.39
CA LEU A 387 17.40 -4.76 -4.33
C LEU A 387 17.62 -5.73 -5.49
N THR A 388 17.90 -6.98 -5.17
CA THR A 388 18.29 -8.02 -6.13
C THR A 388 17.71 -9.37 -5.78
N ALA A 389 17.62 -10.25 -6.78
CA ALA A 389 17.35 -11.68 -6.64
C ALA A 389 18.06 -12.42 -7.77
N PRO A 390 18.05 -13.78 -7.80
CA PRO A 390 18.67 -14.54 -8.90
C PRO A 390 18.12 -14.25 -10.30
N ALA A 391 16.82 -13.89 -10.40
CA ALA A 391 16.14 -13.54 -11.66
C ALA A 391 14.91 -12.68 -11.40
N LEU A 392 14.33 -12.09 -12.44
CA LEU A 392 13.10 -11.25 -12.35
C LEU A 392 11.91 -12.04 -11.81
N ASP A 393 11.77 -13.30 -12.17
CA ASP A 393 10.74 -14.24 -11.74
C ASP A 393 11.07 -15.00 -10.44
N ALA A 394 12.18 -14.66 -9.78
CA ALA A 394 12.59 -15.31 -8.55
C ALA A 394 11.58 -15.03 -7.43
N THR A 395 11.03 -16.07 -6.84
CA THR A 395 10.10 -16.04 -5.71
C THR A 395 10.79 -16.11 -4.35
N VAL A 396 12.09 -16.42 -4.35
CA VAL A 396 12.96 -16.54 -3.17
C VAL A 396 14.35 -15.95 -3.46
N GLY A 397 15.17 -15.78 -2.42
CA GLY A 397 16.52 -15.26 -2.58
C GLY A 397 16.57 -13.75 -2.81
N VAL A 398 15.46 -13.04 -2.61
CA VAL A 398 15.42 -11.57 -2.66
C VAL A 398 16.23 -11.01 -1.51
N ARG A 399 17.06 -10.01 -1.80
CA ARG A 399 17.90 -9.30 -0.83
C ARG A 399 17.83 -7.80 -1.07
N PHE A 400 17.80 -7.04 0.02
CA PHE A 400 18.00 -5.60 -0.05
C PHE A 400 19.25 -5.22 0.75
N ALA A 401 20.14 -4.40 0.16
CA ALA A 401 21.44 -4.04 0.71
C ALA A 401 22.26 -5.26 1.15
N GLY A 402 22.20 -6.35 0.36
CA GLY A 402 22.90 -7.61 0.59
C GLY A 402 22.30 -8.53 1.64
N ALA A 403 21.27 -8.09 2.37
CA ALA A 403 20.64 -8.84 3.45
C ALA A 403 19.25 -9.36 3.07
N ALA A 404 18.91 -10.55 3.54
CA ALA A 404 17.53 -11.01 3.66
C ALA A 404 16.95 -10.59 5.03
N VAL A 405 15.62 -10.56 5.11
CA VAL A 405 14.91 -10.47 6.39
C VAL A 405 15.06 -11.82 7.10
N ASP A 406 15.38 -11.79 8.38
CA ASP A 406 15.54 -13.00 9.19
C ASP A 406 14.19 -13.63 9.59
N ASP A 407 14.22 -14.85 10.12
CA ASP A 407 13.03 -15.60 10.54
C ASP A 407 12.25 -14.95 11.71
N TYR A 408 12.81 -13.93 12.32
CA TYR A 408 12.19 -13.13 13.38
C TYR A 408 11.71 -11.77 12.89
N GLY A 409 11.74 -11.50 11.57
CA GLY A 409 11.30 -10.25 10.95
C GLY A 409 12.30 -9.09 11.04
N GLY A 410 13.55 -9.36 11.40
CA GLY A 410 14.62 -8.36 11.44
C GLY A 410 15.35 -8.21 10.12
N TRP A 411 15.82 -6.99 9.84
CA TRP A 411 16.66 -6.71 8.69
C TRP A 411 17.77 -5.74 9.08
N ALA A 412 18.99 -6.03 8.60
CA ALA A 412 20.12 -5.12 8.73
C ALA A 412 20.98 -5.16 7.45
N PRO A 413 21.33 -3.99 6.86
CA PRO A 413 22.11 -3.93 5.64
C PRO A 413 23.54 -4.43 5.88
N VAL A 414 24.04 -5.30 4.97
CA VAL A 414 25.41 -5.83 5.03
C VAL A 414 26.28 -5.38 3.85
N ALA A 415 25.68 -5.03 2.71
CA ALA A 415 26.42 -4.55 1.55
C ALA A 415 26.99 -3.15 1.76
N ARG A 416 28.24 -2.92 1.30
CA ARG A 416 28.97 -1.65 1.40
C ARG A 416 29.48 -1.24 0.01
N GLU A 417 28.55 -0.92 -0.89
CA GLU A 417 28.90 -0.39 -2.21
C GLU A 417 28.94 1.16 -2.13
N SER A 418 29.98 1.76 -2.70
CA SER A 418 30.14 3.22 -2.78
C SER A 418 29.73 3.71 -4.15
N ALA A 419 29.02 4.84 -4.21
CA ALA A 419 28.72 5.50 -5.46
C ALA A 419 30.01 5.99 -6.13
N GLN A 420 30.12 5.79 -7.45
CA GLN A 420 31.24 6.26 -8.26
C GLN A 420 30.92 7.64 -8.82
N PHE A 421 31.84 8.59 -8.67
CA PHE A 421 31.68 9.97 -9.14
C PHE A 421 32.59 10.25 -10.36
N ASP A 422 32.03 10.92 -11.36
CA ASP A 422 32.73 11.41 -12.55
C ASP A 422 32.32 12.87 -12.81
N GLY A 423 33.22 13.80 -12.59
CA GLY A 423 32.98 15.24 -12.79
C GLY A 423 31.84 15.83 -11.94
N GLY A 424 31.50 15.19 -10.80
CA GLY A 424 30.38 15.56 -9.93
C GLY A 424 29.06 14.84 -10.24
N ALA A 425 28.95 14.15 -11.36
CA ALA A 425 27.86 13.23 -11.67
C ALA A 425 28.17 11.86 -11.04
N ILE A 426 27.13 11.08 -10.78
CA ILE A 426 27.24 9.69 -10.35
C ILE A 426 27.09 8.79 -11.58
N VAL A 427 27.96 7.84 -11.73
CA VAL A 427 27.85 6.80 -12.75
C VAL A 427 27.53 5.50 -12.05
N LEU A 428 26.40 4.89 -12.43
CA LEU A 428 25.90 3.68 -11.80
C LEU A 428 25.48 2.67 -12.87
N ASP A 429 26.08 1.49 -12.82
CA ASP A 429 25.58 0.35 -13.59
C ASP A 429 24.36 -0.23 -12.88
N MET A 430 23.24 -0.33 -13.60
CA MET A 430 21.98 -0.90 -13.14
C MET A 430 21.74 -2.23 -13.82
N PRO A 431 22.09 -3.36 -13.18
CA PRO A 431 21.81 -4.67 -13.74
C PRO A 431 20.34 -4.83 -14.11
N GLY A 432 20.06 -5.68 -15.09
CA GLY A 432 18.68 -6.06 -15.38
C GLY A 432 18.00 -6.66 -14.15
N ALA A 433 16.69 -6.50 -14.04
CA ALA A 433 15.89 -7.01 -12.94
C ALA A 433 16.46 -6.60 -11.56
N SER A 434 16.69 -5.30 -11.36
CA SER A 434 17.21 -4.78 -10.09
C SER A 434 16.71 -3.39 -9.76
N ALA A 435 16.86 -2.99 -8.50
CA ALA A 435 16.75 -1.59 -8.12
C ALA A 435 17.92 -1.18 -7.22
N ALA A 436 18.18 0.14 -7.16
CA ALA A 436 19.24 0.72 -6.33
C ALA A 436 18.72 1.96 -5.59
N LEU A 437 19.02 2.03 -4.30
CA LEU A 437 18.93 3.23 -3.49
C LEU A 437 20.32 3.81 -3.30
N VAL A 438 20.56 5.00 -3.87
CA VAL A 438 21.80 5.76 -3.67
C VAL A 438 21.55 6.81 -2.61
N ALA A 439 22.22 6.69 -1.49
CA ALA A 439 22.14 7.64 -0.37
C ALA A 439 23.37 8.57 -0.40
N LEU A 440 23.12 9.86 -0.57
CA LEU A 440 24.12 10.93 -0.60
C LEU A 440 23.94 11.76 0.68
N PRO A 441 24.84 11.70 1.65
CA PRO A 441 24.73 12.48 2.88
C PRO A 441 24.86 13.98 2.60
N ALA A 442 24.27 14.81 3.47
CA ALA A 442 24.30 16.27 3.39
C ALA A 442 25.71 16.84 3.37
#